data_6663cd566f382d88637360d46647be72
#
_entry.id   6663cd566f382d88637360d46647be72
#
_cell.length_a   1.000
_cell.length_b   1.000
_cell.length_c   1.000
_cell.angle_alpha   90.00
_cell.angle_beta   90.00
_cell.angle_gamma   90.00
#
_symmetry.space_group_name_H-M   'P 1'
#
loop_
_entity.id
_entity.type
_entity.pdbx_description
1 polymer ?
#
loop_
_entity_poly.entity_id
_entity_poly.type
_entity_poly.pdbx_seq_one_letter_code
_entity_poly.pdbx_strand_id
1 'polypeptide(L)'
;NGPGATNLITGIAQAKAAFSPVVSIAGSYSTKDKMEDAFQGLDQQSLFEPITKKTWTITNTKKIPKIFSDAFKLAMSPRRGPVCINLPRNILAASAKFNIDMKNKSFVSQSIIKAKLSSIEKSVELISNSKKIVIIAGAGIKYTSKYKNVIRLAELLNVPIVTSAGHGDAIPFNH
;
A
#
# COMPACT_ATOMS: atom_id res chain seq x y z
N ASN A 1 0.98 -17.11 -13.89
CA ASN A 1 1.96 -17.03 -14.95
C ASN A 1 1.33 -16.34 -16.15
N GLY A 2 2.08 -15.53 -16.92
CA GLY A 2 1.65 -14.89 -18.15
C GLY A 2 0.22 -14.34 -18.12
N PRO A 3 -0.73 -14.92 -18.89
CA PRO A 3 -2.12 -14.44 -18.97
C PRO A 3 -2.85 -14.39 -17.61
N GLY A 4 -2.56 -15.34 -16.71
CA GLY A 4 -3.10 -15.31 -15.35
C GLY A 4 -2.57 -14.13 -14.54
N ALA A 5 -1.32 -13.72 -14.76
CA ALA A 5 -0.76 -12.53 -14.12
C ALA A 5 -1.38 -11.23 -14.67
N THR A 6 -1.64 -11.16 -16.01
CA THR A 6 -2.28 -9.97 -16.59
C THR A 6 -3.69 -9.75 -16.04
N ASN A 7 -4.42 -10.79 -15.67
CA ASN A 7 -5.75 -10.66 -15.05
C ASN A 7 -5.73 -9.96 -13.68
N LEU A 8 -4.57 -9.87 -13.02
CA LEU A 8 -4.43 -9.13 -11.76
C LEU A 8 -4.35 -7.61 -11.96
N ILE A 9 -4.03 -7.13 -13.16
CA ILE A 9 -3.72 -5.72 -13.43
C ILE A 9 -4.85 -4.80 -12.97
N THR A 10 -6.08 -5.07 -13.38
CA THR A 10 -7.24 -4.23 -13.04
C THR A 10 -7.42 -4.10 -11.53
N GLY A 11 -7.37 -5.23 -10.80
CA GLY A 11 -7.52 -5.23 -9.34
C GLY A 11 -6.37 -4.52 -8.62
N ILE A 12 -5.13 -4.69 -9.09
CA ILE A 12 -3.95 -4.04 -8.53
C ILE A 12 -3.97 -2.53 -8.82
N ALA A 13 -4.33 -2.13 -10.04
CA ALA A 13 -4.47 -0.72 -10.41
C ALA A 13 -5.55 -0.03 -9.56
N GLN A 14 -6.69 -0.69 -9.35
CA GLN A 14 -7.75 -0.21 -8.45
C GLN A 14 -7.24 -0.10 -7.00
N ALA A 15 -6.51 -1.10 -6.51
CA ALA A 15 -5.94 -1.06 -5.17
C ALA A 15 -4.94 0.11 -5.01
N LYS A 16 -4.15 0.43 -6.05
CA LYS A 16 -3.26 1.59 -6.04
C LYS A 16 -4.03 2.89 -5.97
N ALA A 17 -5.07 3.06 -6.78
CA ALA A 17 -5.92 4.26 -6.78
C ALA A 17 -6.65 4.46 -5.44
N ALA A 18 -7.09 3.37 -4.81
CA ALA A 18 -7.78 3.37 -3.52
C ALA A 18 -6.85 3.35 -2.30
N PHE A 19 -5.54 3.39 -2.47
CA PHE A 19 -4.55 3.25 -1.38
C PHE A 19 -4.74 1.99 -0.54
N SER A 20 -5.24 0.92 -1.15
CA SER A 20 -5.47 -0.35 -0.48
C SER A 20 -4.16 -1.17 -0.39
N PRO A 21 -3.77 -1.62 0.81
CA PRO A 21 -2.57 -2.43 0.99
C PRO A 21 -2.84 -3.87 0.52
N VAL A 22 -2.34 -4.21 -0.64
CA VAL A 22 -2.46 -5.54 -1.23
C VAL A 22 -1.08 -6.11 -1.49
N VAL A 23 -0.85 -7.36 -1.12
CA VAL A 23 0.34 -8.12 -1.52
C VAL A 23 -0.13 -9.15 -2.54
N SER A 24 0.14 -8.91 -3.82
CA SER A 24 -0.15 -9.87 -4.89
C SER A 24 1.05 -10.78 -5.12
N ILE A 25 0.76 -12.06 -5.38
CA ILE A 25 1.76 -13.07 -5.67
C ILE A 25 1.41 -13.68 -7.04
N ALA A 26 2.33 -13.58 -7.98
CA ALA A 26 2.16 -14.11 -9.33
C ALA A 26 3.27 -15.13 -9.65
N GLY A 27 2.89 -16.28 -10.19
CA GLY A 27 3.87 -17.19 -10.78
C GLY A 27 4.49 -16.56 -12.03
N SER A 28 5.73 -16.91 -12.33
CA SER A 28 6.39 -16.50 -13.57
C SER A 28 7.20 -17.65 -14.18
N TYR A 29 7.66 -17.44 -15.42
CA TYR A 29 8.55 -18.40 -16.08
C TYR A 29 9.84 -18.60 -15.28
N SER A 30 10.58 -19.68 -15.53
CA SER A 30 11.81 -20.00 -14.82
C SER A 30 12.89 -18.94 -15.08
N THR A 31 13.67 -18.58 -14.06
CA THR A 31 14.83 -17.69 -14.23
C THR A 31 15.95 -18.28 -15.09
N LYS A 32 15.85 -19.55 -15.46
CA LYS A 32 16.80 -20.25 -16.34
C LYS A 32 16.38 -20.18 -17.80
N ASP A 33 15.15 -19.85 -18.09
CA ASP A 33 14.60 -19.76 -19.42
C ASP A 33 14.74 -18.33 -19.95
N LYS A 34 14.90 -18.17 -21.28
CA LYS A 34 14.74 -16.88 -21.91
C LYS A 34 13.26 -16.56 -21.98
N MET A 35 12.90 -15.32 -21.75
CA MET A 35 11.49 -14.88 -21.70
C MET A 35 10.77 -15.16 -23.02
N GLU A 36 11.42 -14.93 -24.13
CA GLU A 36 10.87 -15.07 -25.51
C GLU A 36 10.54 -16.53 -25.84
N ASP A 37 11.31 -17.46 -25.29
CA ASP A 37 11.18 -18.91 -25.54
C ASP A 37 10.34 -19.62 -24.47
N ALA A 38 10.01 -18.92 -23.37
CA ALA A 38 9.30 -19.52 -22.25
C ALA A 38 7.80 -19.60 -22.49
N PHE A 39 7.19 -20.74 -22.19
CA PHE A 39 5.73 -20.88 -22.22
C PHE A 39 5.08 -19.84 -21.29
N GLN A 40 4.24 -18.99 -21.84
CA GLN A 40 3.64 -17.84 -21.16
C GLN A 40 4.68 -16.85 -20.61
N GLY A 41 5.84 -16.72 -21.27
CA GLY A 41 6.84 -15.72 -20.97
C GLY A 41 6.26 -14.31 -21.09
N LEU A 42 6.51 -13.48 -20.06
CA LEU A 42 6.03 -12.12 -19.99
C LEU A 42 6.90 -11.33 -19.02
N ASP A 43 7.27 -10.11 -19.37
CA ASP A 43 7.94 -9.20 -18.44
C ASP A 43 6.94 -8.67 -17.38
N GLN A 44 6.66 -9.52 -16.40
CA GLN A 44 5.76 -9.18 -15.30
C GLN A 44 6.34 -8.09 -14.40
N GLN A 45 7.68 -7.91 -14.37
CA GLN A 45 8.30 -6.85 -13.61
C GLN A 45 7.87 -5.48 -14.15
N SER A 46 8.09 -5.23 -15.42
CA SER A 46 7.71 -3.98 -16.07
C SER A 46 6.19 -3.78 -16.10
N LEU A 47 5.42 -4.87 -16.19
CA LEU A 47 3.97 -4.81 -16.21
C LEU A 47 3.36 -4.31 -14.90
N PHE A 48 3.88 -4.75 -13.76
CA PHE A 48 3.35 -4.39 -12.44
C PHE A 48 4.01 -3.15 -11.82
N GLU A 49 5.19 -2.76 -12.27
CA GLU A 49 5.93 -1.63 -11.70
C GLU A 49 5.11 -0.33 -11.67
N PRO A 50 4.43 0.10 -12.75
CA PRO A 50 3.68 1.36 -12.76
C PRO A 50 2.43 1.35 -11.88
N ILE A 51 1.89 0.18 -11.54
CA ILE A 51 0.64 0.03 -10.79
C ILE A 51 0.83 -0.48 -9.35
N THR A 52 2.07 -0.62 -8.89
CA THR A 52 2.41 -1.03 -7.52
C THR A 52 3.31 -0.01 -6.83
N LYS A 53 3.51 -0.14 -5.52
CA LYS A 53 4.56 0.58 -4.80
C LYS A 53 5.93 -0.01 -5.10
N LYS A 54 5.98 -1.33 -5.30
CA LYS A 54 7.17 -2.07 -5.70
C LYS A 54 6.78 -3.45 -6.23
N THR A 55 7.51 -3.90 -7.22
CA THR A 55 7.48 -5.27 -7.71
C THR A 55 8.81 -5.95 -7.42
N TRP A 56 8.78 -7.20 -6.99
CA TRP A 56 9.96 -8.05 -6.84
C TRP A 56 9.84 -9.27 -7.73
N THR A 57 10.94 -9.67 -8.33
CA THR A 57 11.09 -10.99 -8.92
C THR A 57 12.10 -11.79 -8.10
N ILE A 58 11.65 -12.89 -7.48
CA ILE A 58 12.51 -13.66 -6.58
C ILE A 58 13.41 -14.58 -7.39
N THR A 59 14.72 -14.39 -7.29
CA THR A 59 15.74 -15.20 -7.97
C THR A 59 16.49 -16.15 -7.05
N ASN A 60 16.26 -16.08 -5.74
CA ASN A 60 16.91 -16.90 -4.73
C ASN A 60 15.93 -17.25 -3.62
N THR A 61 15.69 -18.55 -3.40
CA THR A 61 14.78 -19.07 -2.37
C THR A 61 15.11 -18.55 -0.97
N LYS A 62 16.38 -18.41 -0.61
CA LYS A 62 16.80 -17.90 0.72
C LYS A 62 16.30 -16.47 1.00
N LYS A 63 15.97 -15.69 -0.05
CA LYS A 63 15.46 -14.32 0.09
C LYS A 63 13.95 -14.25 0.32
N ILE A 64 13.22 -15.35 0.15
CA ILE A 64 11.75 -15.38 0.27
C ILE A 64 11.26 -14.76 1.58
N PRO A 65 11.70 -15.19 2.79
CA PRO A 65 11.16 -14.65 4.04
C PRO A 65 11.37 -13.13 4.17
N LYS A 66 12.57 -12.65 3.76
CA LYS A 66 12.88 -11.22 3.81
C LYS A 66 12.01 -10.42 2.84
N ILE A 67 11.86 -10.87 1.58
CA ILE A 67 11.07 -10.17 0.57
C ILE A 67 9.61 -10.11 0.99
N PHE A 68 9.04 -11.19 1.52
CA PHE A 68 7.67 -11.18 2.04
C PHE A 68 7.51 -10.19 3.20
N SER A 69 8.42 -10.22 4.17
CA SER A 69 8.40 -9.24 5.27
C SER A 69 8.45 -7.80 4.76
N ASP A 70 9.36 -7.50 3.81
CA ASP A 70 9.51 -6.17 3.23
C ASP A 70 8.25 -5.77 2.43
N ALA A 71 7.62 -6.71 1.72
CA ALA A 71 6.41 -6.49 0.95
C ALA A 71 5.22 -6.08 1.85
N PHE A 72 4.97 -6.81 2.92
CA PHE A 72 3.91 -6.45 3.88
C PHE A 72 4.18 -5.10 4.54
N LYS A 73 5.42 -4.85 4.97
CA LYS A 73 5.81 -3.55 5.55
C LYS A 73 5.60 -2.40 4.56
N LEU A 74 6.01 -2.60 3.30
CA LEU A 74 5.88 -1.56 2.27
C LEU A 74 4.43 -1.31 1.90
N ALA A 75 3.60 -2.36 1.74
CA ALA A 75 2.19 -2.21 1.44
C ALA A 75 1.48 -1.38 2.52
N MET A 76 1.83 -1.60 3.79
CA MET A 76 1.23 -0.92 4.95
C MET A 76 1.89 0.42 5.30
N SER A 77 3.05 0.76 4.73
CA SER A 77 3.73 2.04 5.01
C SER A 77 2.89 3.24 4.54
N PRO A 78 3.13 4.44 5.08
CA PRO A 78 2.37 5.64 4.74
C PRO A 78 2.18 5.80 3.23
N ARG A 79 0.97 6.28 2.84
CA ARG A 79 0.39 6.18 1.53
C ARG A 79 0.33 4.73 1.09
N ARG A 80 -0.49 3.94 1.84
CA ARG A 80 -0.70 2.50 1.60
C ARG A 80 -0.95 2.21 0.12
N GLY A 81 -0.65 0.99 -0.29
CA GLY A 81 -0.86 0.62 -1.69
C GLY A 81 -0.36 -0.79 -1.99
N PRO A 82 -0.66 -1.30 -3.18
CA PRO A 82 -0.32 -2.65 -3.57
C PRO A 82 1.18 -2.82 -3.84
N VAL A 83 1.63 -4.04 -3.64
CA VAL A 83 2.95 -4.55 -4.05
C VAL A 83 2.77 -5.87 -4.79
N CYS A 84 3.74 -6.25 -5.62
CA CYS A 84 3.72 -7.51 -6.35
C CYS A 84 4.98 -8.33 -6.11
N ILE A 85 4.85 -9.64 -5.96
CA ILE A 85 5.95 -10.60 -5.86
C ILE A 85 5.81 -11.60 -6.99
N ASN A 86 6.74 -11.59 -7.93
CA ASN A 86 6.84 -12.61 -8.96
C ASN A 86 7.66 -13.80 -8.43
N LEU A 87 7.07 -14.99 -8.49
CA LEU A 87 7.67 -16.25 -8.08
C LEU A 87 7.96 -17.13 -9.30
N PRO A 88 9.20 -17.18 -9.80
CA PRO A 88 9.58 -18.05 -10.91
C PRO A 88 9.39 -19.53 -10.58
N ARG A 89 8.97 -20.32 -11.60
CA ARG A 89 8.65 -21.75 -11.47
C ARG A 89 9.77 -22.56 -10.80
N ASN A 90 11.03 -22.32 -11.16
CA ASN A 90 12.16 -23.01 -10.54
C ASN A 90 12.39 -22.62 -9.06
N ILE A 91 12.00 -21.41 -8.67
CA ILE A 91 12.06 -20.97 -7.25
C ILE A 91 10.94 -21.63 -6.44
N LEU A 92 9.72 -21.74 -7.03
CA LEU A 92 8.60 -22.44 -6.40
C LEU A 92 8.87 -23.93 -6.19
N ALA A 93 9.59 -24.59 -7.12
CA ALA A 93 9.95 -25.99 -7.05
C ALA A 93 11.16 -26.26 -6.16
N ALA A 94 11.90 -25.23 -5.75
CA ALA A 94 13.11 -25.40 -4.95
C ALA A 94 12.81 -25.55 -3.46
N SER A 95 13.65 -26.30 -2.76
CA SER A 95 13.61 -26.42 -1.29
C SER A 95 14.71 -25.61 -0.65
N ALA A 96 14.42 -25.00 0.49
CA ALA A 96 15.40 -24.29 1.30
C ALA A 96 15.07 -24.43 2.80
N LYS A 97 16.10 -24.44 3.64
CA LYS A 97 15.92 -24.37 5.09
C LYS A 97 15.91 -22.92 5.54
N PHE A 98 14.98 -22.57 6.40
CA PHE A 98 14.83 -21.23 6.96
C PHE A 98 14.75 -21.29 8.48
N ASN A 99 15.41 -20.36 9.15
CA ASN A 99 15.13 -20.05 10.54
C ASN A 99 14.09 -18.92 10.56
N ILE A 100 12.83 -19.27 10.79
CA ILE A 100 11.75 -18.28 10.89
C ILE A 100 11.57 -17.94 12.36
N ASP A 101 11.86 -16.70 12.72
CA ASP A 101 11.53 -16.18 14.05
C ASP A 101 10.03 -15.87 14.13
N MET A 102 9.27 -16.85 14.61
CA MET A 102 7.81 -16.71 14.80
C MET A 102 7.42 -15.77 15.95
N LYS A 103 8.39 -15.33 16.78
CA LYS A 103 8.13 -14.41 17.90
C LYS A 103 8.00 -12.97 17.46
N ASN A 104 8.55 -12.61 16.31
CA ASN A 104 8.48 -11.26 15.76
C ASN A 104 7.13 -11.02 15.07
N LYS A 105 6.06 -10.89 15.88
CA LYS A 105 4.68 -10.74 15.41
C LYS A 105 4.34 -9.35 14.85
N SER A 106 5.25 -8.38 14.91
CA SER A 106 4.96 -7.02 14.46
C SER A 106 5.37 -6.80 13.01
N PHE A 107 4.58 -7.34 12.08
CA PHE A 107 4.72 -7.01 10.66
C PHE A 107 4.34 -5.56 10.33
N VAL A 108 3.69 -4.85 11.24
CA VAL A 108 3.18 -3.50 11.04
C VAL A 108 3.65 -2.61 12.18
N SER A 109 4.88 -2.15 12.12
CA SER A 109 5.25 -0.93 12.83
C SER A 109 4.64 0.25 12.05
N GLN A 110 3.53 0.79 12.55
CA GLN A 110 3.06 2.09 12.08
C GLN A 110 4.05 3.13 12.59
N SER A 111 5.02 3.50 11.79
CA SER A 111 5.79 4.71 12.05
C SER A 111 4.83 5.90 11.95
N ILE A 112 4.41 6.41 13.10
CA ILE A 112 3.63 7.64 13.17
C ILE A 112 4.56 8.77 12.76
N ILE A 113 4.38 9.27 11.55
CA ILE A 113 5.11 10.46 11.09
C ILE A 113 4.51 11.65 11.84
N LYS A 114 5.30 12.26 12.73
CA LYS A 114 4.91 13.49 13.41
C LYS A 114 5.17 14.69 12.52
N ALA A 115 4.21 15.59 12.42
CA ALA A 115 4.41 16.86 11.73
C ALA A 115 5.44 17.73 12.49
N LYS A 116 6.21 18.53 11.76
CA LYS A 116 7.09 19.55 12.37
C LYS A 116 6.24 20.66 12.99
N LEU A 117 6.65 21.19 14.14
CA LEU A 117 5.93 22.24 14.83
C LEU A 117 5.71 23.47 13.94
N SER A 118 6.72 23.90 13.21
CA SER A 118 6.62 25.01 12.26
C SER A 118 5.57 24.81 11.16
N SER A 119 5.34 23.55 10.73
CA SER A 119 4.29 23.24 9.76
C SER A 119 2.89 23.33 10.40
N ILE A 120 2.78 22.98 11.67
CA ILE A 120 1.54 23.10 12.44
C ILE A 120 1.21 24.58 12.64
N GLU A 121 2.17 25.39 13.09
CA GLU A 121 2.01 26.83 13.28
C GLU A 121 1.56 27.54 12.00
N LYS A 122 2.22 27.25 10.87
CA LYS A 122 1.82 27.79 9.57
C LYS A 122 0.40 27.36 9.16
N SER A 123 0.01 26.11 9.46
CA SER A 123 -1.35 25.64 9.19
C SER A 123 -2.40 26.37 10.04
N VAL A 124 -2.10 26.61 11.31
CA VAL A 124 -2.97 27.38 12.23
C VAL A 124 -3.13 28.80 11.73
N GLU A 125 -2.04 29.46 11.32
CA GLU A 125 -2.07 30.80 10.76
C GLU A 125 -2.97 30.89 9.51
N LEU A 126 -2.80 29.97 8.56
CA LEU A 126 -3.62 29.89 7.35
C LEU A 126 -5.11 29.70 7.67
N ILE A 127 -5.43 28.81 8.60
CA ILE A 127 -6.80 28.54 9.03
C ILE A 127 -7.39 29.78 9.71
N SER A 128 -6.66 30.41 10.63
CA SER A 128 -7.14 31.58 11.38
C SER A 128 -7.42 32.80 10.49
N ASN A 129 -6.69 32.94 9.39
CA ASN A 129 -6.86 34.03 8.43
C ASN A 129 -7.92 33.72 7.35
N SER A 130 -8.50 32.52 7.35
CA SER A 130 -9.47 32.09 6.34
C SER A 130 -10.89 32.42 6.76
N LYS A 131 -11.69 33.00 5.85
CA LYS A 131 -13.09 33.38 6.10
C LYS A 131 -14.09 32.26 5.82
N LYS A 132 -13.75 31.35 4.90
CA LYS A 132 -14.61 30.23 4.48
C LYS A 132 -13.78 28.96 4.44
N ILE A 133 -14.05 28.05 5.33
CA ILE A 133 -13.29 26.82 5.51
C ILE A 133 -14.20 25.61 5.28
N VAL A 134 -13.71 24.61 4.58
CA VAL A 134 -14.33 23.28 4.43
C VAL A 134 -13.27 22.23 4.66
N ILE A 135 -13.57 21.22 5.45
CA ILE A 135 -12.68 20.08 5.67
C ILE A 135 -13.05 18.95 4.70
N ILE A 136 -12.10 18.49 3.90
CA ILE A 136 -12.28 17.32 3.03
C ILE A 136 -11.57 16.12 3.68
N ALA A 137 -12.36 15.15 4.16
CA ALA A 137 -11.86 13.94 4.80
C ALA A 137 -11.74 12.79 3.79
N GLY A 138 -10.59 12.18 3.68
CA GLY A 138 -10.32 11.08 2.75
C GLY A 138 -9.67 9.85 3.41
N ALA A 139 -9.14 8.94 2.59
CA ALA A 139 -8.54 7.67 3.00
C ALA A 139 -7.51 7.77 4.13
N GLY A 140 -6.72 8.85 4.17
CA GLY A 140 -5.68 9.02 5.18
C GLY A 140 -6.22 9.04 6.61
N ILE A 141 -7.42 9.60 6.82
CA ILE A 141 -8.06 9.67 8.14
C ILE A 141 -8.54 8.30 8.59
N LYS A 142 -9.16 7.53 7.70
CA LYS A 142 -9.64 6.17 7.95
C LYS A 142 -8.52 5.27 8.51
N TYR A 143 -7.33 5.35 7.95
CA TYR A 143 -6.20 4.49 8.33
C TYR A 143 -5.47 4.93 9.60
N THR A 144 -5.70 6.14 10.10
CA THR A 144 -5.05 6.63 11.32
C THR A 144 -5.88 6.38 12.58
N SER A 145 -7.13 5.98 12.46
CA SER A 145 -8.11 5.90 13.56
C SER A 145 -8.26 7.24 14.33
N LYS A 146 -7.90 8.35 13.67
CA LYS A 146 -7.90 9.69 14.28
C LYS A 146 -9.06 10.58 13.82
N TYR A 147 -10.11 9.99 13.23
CA TYR A 147 -11.27 10.72 12.76
C TYR A 147 -11.90 11.62 13.84
N LYS A 148 -11.87 11.20 15.12
CA LYS A 148 -12.34 12.01 16.25
C LYS A 148 -11.65 13.36 16.38
N ASN A 149 -10.35 13.44 16.05
CA ASN A 149 -9.61 14.70 16.06
C ASN A 149 -10.06 15.63 14.94
N VAL A 150 -10.45 15.07 13.77
CA VAL A 150 -10.97 15.85 12.66
C VAL A 150 -12.35 16.40 12.97
N ILE A 151 -13.21 15.58 13.57
CA ILE A 151 -14.53 16.01 14.07
C ILE A 151 -14.35 17.15 15.06
N ARG A 152 -13.53 16.97 16.09
CA ARG A 152 -13.27 18.00 17.10
C ARG A 152 -12.73 19.31 16.48
N LEU A 153 -11.88 19.22 15.46
CA LEU A 153 -11.41 20.41 14.75
C LEU A 153 -12.54 21.12 14.01
N ALA A 154 -13.41 20.36 13.32
CA ALA A 154 -14.56 20.92 12.62
C ALA A 154 -15.55 21.61 13.55
N GLU A 155 -15.85 20.98 14.69
CA GLU A 155 -16.71 21.55 15.74
C GLU A 155 -16.09 22.82 16.34
N LEU A 156 -14.78 22.81 16.64
CA LEU A 156 -14.05 23.96 17.17
C LEU A 156 -14.10 25.17 16.21
N LEU A 157 -13.97 24.90 14.92
CA LEU A 157 -13.97 25.92 13.87
C LEU A 157 -15.37 26.25 13.37
N ASN A 158 -16.39 25.48 13.76
CA ASN A 158 -17.77 25.55 13.26
C ASN A 158 -17.83 25.49 11.73
N VAL A 159 -17.17 24.47 11.13
CA VAL A 159 -17.04 24.30 9.68
C VAL A 159 -17.53 22.95 9.21
N PRO A 160 -18.05 22.83 7.97
CA PRO A 160 -18.52 21.55 7.45
C PRO A 160 -17.38 20.59 7.13
N ILE A 161 -17.64 19.29 7.28
CA ILE A 161 -16.81 18.20 6.79
C ILE A 161 -17.50 17.55 5.60
N VAL A 162 -16.77 17.34 4.51
CA VAL A 162 -17.20 16.51 3.38
C VAL A 162 -16.22 15.35 3.22
N THR A 163 -16.69 14.21 2.74
CA THR A 163 -15.84 13.06 2.47
C THR A 163 -15.48 12.98 1.00
N SER A 164 -14.27 12.52 0.70
CA SER A 164 -13.89 12.28 -0.69
C SER A 164 -14.60 11.05 -1.25
N ALA A 165 -14.77 10.98 -2.58
CA ALA A 165 -15.39 9.85 -3.26
C ALA A 165 -14.74 8.52 -2.84
N GLY A 166 -15.57 7.51 -2.56
CA GLY A 166 -15.13 6.19 -2.08
C GLY A 166 -14.72 6.11 -0.62
N HIS A 167 -14.81 7.20 0.14
CA HIS A 167 -14.42 7.25 1.57
C HIS A 167 -15.52 7.85 2.45
N GLY A 168 -16.79 7.61 2.12
CA GLY A 168 -17.94 8.07 2.91
C GLY A 168 -17.94 7.62 4.36
N ASP A 169 -17.20 6.55 4.67
CA ASP A 169 -16.99 5.99 6.00
C ASP A 169 -15.81 6.61 6.77
N ALA A 170 -15.18 7.66 6.25
CA ALA A 170 -14.08 8.36 6.94
C ALA A 170 -14.56 9.14 8.18
N ILE A 171 -15.82 9.53 8.20
CA ILE A 171 -16.51 10.19 9.31
C ILE A 171 -17.79 9.40 9.64
N PRO A 172 -18.16 9.21 10.91
CA PRO A 172 -19.39 8.53 11.27
C PRO A 172 -20.64 9.20 10.69
N PHE A 173 -21.61 8.39 10.25
CA PHE A 173 -22.86 8.90 9.64
C PHE A 173 -23.75 9.70 10.60
N ASN A 174 -23.56 9.53 11.89
CA ASN A 174 -24.35 10.23 12.92
C ASN A 174 -23.71 11.55 13.40
N HIS A 175 -22.70 12.00 12.73
CA HIS A 175 -22.10 13.31 12.99
C HIS A 175 -22.83 14.42 12.27
#